data_f9716733f35070f737fcc6ae16447cf0
#
_entry.id   f9716733f35070f737fcc6ae16447cf0
#
_cell.length_a   1.000
_cell.length_b   1.000
_cell.length_c   1.000
_cell.angle_alpha   90.00
_cell.angle_beta   90.00
_cell.angle_gamma   90.00
#
_symmetry.space_group_name_H-M   'P 1'
#
loop_
_entity.id
_entity.type
_entity.pdbx_description
1 polymer ?
#
loop_
_entity_poly.entity_id
_entity_poly.type
_entity_poly.pdbx_seq_one_letter_code
_entity_poly.pdbx_strand_id
1 'polypeptide(L)'
;GQLARASMAEGAISAKHKELIALAIGVTQRCSGCVGFHVKALHRLGCTRAELEEMLAVCVYMGGGPALMVAAEALAAWEKMAPTA
;
A
#
# COMPACT_ATOMS: atom_id res chain seq x y z
N GLY A 1 -2.02 2.73 -17.70
CA GLY A 1 -2.60 2.14 -18.90
C GLY A 1 -3.91 1.41 -18.66
N GLN A 2 -4.38 0.76 -19.70
CA GLN A 2 -5.66 0.07 -19.65
C GLN A 2 -5.70 -1.07 -18.63
N LEU A 3 -4.61 -1.82 -18.51
CA LEU A 3 -4.55 -2.92 -17.56
C LEU A 3 -4.69 -2.41 -16.12
N ALA A 4 -3.98 -1.34 -15.79
CA ALA A 4 -4.06 -0.76 -14.45
C ALA A 4 -5.48 -0.27 -14.15
N ARG A 5 -6.09 0.45 -15.08
CA ARG A 5 -7.45 0.96 -14.88
C ARG A 5 -8.46 -0.18 -14.70
N ALA A 6 -8.37 -1.19 -15.55
CA ALA A 6 -9.30 -2.32 -15.48
C ALA A 6 -9.12 -3.11 -14.19
N SER A 7 -7.87 -3.34 -13.79
CA SER A 7 -7.55 -4.13 -12.59
C SER A 7 -7.95 -3.41 -11.31
N MET A 8 -7.75 -2.10 -11.26
CA MET A 8 -7.91 -1.34 -10.03
C MET A 8 -9.28 -0.68 -9.86
N ALA A 9 -10.18 -0.87 -10.82
CA ALA A 9 -11.51 -0.29 -10.76
C ALA A 9 -12.34 -0.89 -9.62
N GLU A 10 -13.24 -0.07 -9.08
CA GLU A 10 -14.23 -0.54 -8.10
C GLU A 10 -14.99 -1.74 -8.66
N GLY A 11 -15.15 -2.77 -7.86
CA GLY A 11 -15.88 -3.97 -8.28
C GLY A 11 -16.31 -4.76 -7.05
N ALA A 12 -16.24 -6.08 -7.13
CA ALA A 12 -16.51 -6.94 -5.97
C ALA A 12 -15.55 -6.63 -4.82
N ILE A 13 -14.34 -6.19 -5.16
CA ILE A 13 -13.37 -5.72 -4.17
C ILE A 13 -13.25 -4.20 -4.37
N SER A 14 -13.29 -3.44 -3.28
CA SER A 14 -13.23 -1.98 -3.38
C SER A 14 -11.88 -1.51 -3.92
N ALA A 15 -11.87 -0.33 -4.52
CA ALA A 15 -10.64 0.28 -5.01
C ALA A 15 -9.62 0.45 -3.88
N LYS A 16 -10.06 0.81 -2.68
CA LYS A 16 -9.18 0.93 -1.51
C LYS A 16 -8.53 -0.40 -1.17
N HIS A 17 -9.30 -1.47 -1.12
CA HIS A 17 -8.75 -2.79 -0.83
C HIS A 17 -7.80 -3.26 -1.92
N LYS A 18 -8.09 -2.94 -3.17
CA LYS A 18 -7.18 -3.28 -4.28
C LYS A 18 -5.86 -2.54 -4.16
N GLU A 19 -5.87 -1.28 -3.69
CA GLU A 19 -4.62 -0.56 -3.45
C GLU A 19 -3.85 -1.15 -2.28
N LEU A 20 -4.55 -1.62 -1.25
CA LEU A 20 -3.88 -2.33 -0.15
C LEU A 20 -3.22 -3.62 -0.65
N ILE A 21 -3.92 -4.37 -1.51
CA ILE A 21 -3.36 -5.59 -2.12
C ILE A 21 -2.13 -5.25 -2.96
N ALA A 22 -2.22 -4.22 -3.78
CA ALA A 22 -1.11 -3.81 -4.64
C ALA A 22 0.11 -3.40 -3.82
N LEU A 23 -0.11 -2.62 -2.76
CA LEU A 23 0.99 -2.22 -1.88
C LEU A 23 1.58 -3.44 -1.16
N ALA A 24 0.75 -4.37 -0.70
CA ALA A 24 1.22 -5.58 -0.04
C ALA A 24 2.13 -6.39 -0.96
N ILE A 25 1.74 -6.54 -2.22
CA ILE A 25 2.56 -7.25 -3.20
C ILE A 25 3.89 -6.51 -3.42
N GLY A 26 3.83 -5.19 -3.56
CA GLY A 26 5.03 -4.38 -3.74
C GLY A 26 5.98 -4.49 -2.56
N VAL A 27 5.45 -4.47 -1.33
CA VAL A 27 6.25 -4.59 -0.12
C VAL A 27 6.92 -5.96 -0.05
N THR A 28 6.17 -7.03 -0.29
CA THR A 28 6.71 -8.39 -0.19
C THR A 28 7.68 -8.71 -1.33
N GLN A 29 7.50 -8.09 -2.49
CA GLN A 29 8.45 -8.21 -3.60
C GLN A 29 9.60 -7.22 -3.49
N ARG A 30 9.64 -6.44 -2.43
CA ARG A 30 10.69 -5.46 -2.15
C ARG A 30 10.83 -4.41 -3.24
N CYS A 31 9.69 -3.94 -3.75
CA CYS A 31 9.66 -2.92 -4.78
C CYS A 31 9.54 -1.54 -4.14
N SER A 32 10.68 -0.94 -3.78
CA SER A 32 10.67 0.40 -3.16
C SER A 32 10.02 1.43 -4.08
N GLY A 33 10.24 1.31 -5.39
CA GLY A 33 9.65 2.24 -6.35
C GLY A 33 8.13 2.16 -6.44
N CYS A 34 7.52 1.06 -5.95
CA CYS A 34 6.07 0.91 -5.95
C CYS A 34 5.39 1.61 -4.78
N VAL A 35 6.14 1.82 -3.70
CA VAL A 35 5.58 2.22 -2.40
C VAL A 35 4.91 3.59 -2.45
N GLY A 36 5.64 4.60 -2.92
CA GLY A 36 5.14 5.97 -2.90
C GLY A 36 3.86 6.13 -3.70
N PHE A 37 3.80 5.52 -4.86
CA PHE A 37 2.64 5.58 -5.74
C PHE A 37 1.39 5.04 -5.06
N HIS A 38 1.49 3.86 -4.45
CA HIS A 38 0.34 3.21 -3.83
C HIS A 38 -0.04 3.86 -2.50
N VAL A 39 0.94 4.35 -1.74
CA VAL A 39 0.65 5.10 -0.51
C VAL A 39 -0.14 6.36 -0.83
N LYS A 40 0.24 7.07 -1.89
CA LYS A 40 -0.49 8.27 -2.32
C LYS A 40 -1.93 7.92 -2.69
N ALA A 41 -2.13 6.83 -3.43
CA ALA A 41 -3.47 6.39 -3.81
C ALA A 41 -4.30 6.00 -2.59
N LEU A 42 -3.69 5.37 -1.60
CA LEU A 42 -4.38 4.99 -0.36
C LEU A 42 -4.84 6.22 0.41
N HIS A 43 -4.02 7.26 0.51
CA HIS A 43 -4.45 8.51 1.13
C HIS A 43 -5.68 9.08 0.41
N ARG A 44 -5.62 9.12 -0.92
CA ARG A 44 -6.73 9.64 -1.73
C ARG A 44 -8.02 8.86 -1.53
N LEU A 45 -7.91 7.56 -1.32
CA LEU A 45 -9.06 6.66 -1.16
C LEU A 45 -9.55 6.56 0.29
N GLY A 46 -9.00 7.34 1.19
CA GLY A 46 -9.47 7.40 2.57
C GLY A 46 -8.99 6.26 3.45
N CYS A 47 -7.92 5.60 3.08
CA CYS A 47 -7.32 4.56 3.92
C CYS A 47 -6.83 5.19 5.22
N THR A 48 -7.07 4.51 6.35
CA THR A 48 -6.58 4.97 7.64
C THR A 48 -5.19 4.41 7.92
N ARG A 49 -4.47 5.08 8.82
CA ARG A 49 -3.17 4.57 9.26
C ARG A 49 -3.31 3.16 9.86
N ALA A 50 -4.38 2.93 10.63
CA ALA A 50 -4.59 1.62 11.23
C ALA A 50 -4.75 0.52 10.17
N GLU A 51 -5.49 0.80 9.10
CA GLU A 51 -5.64 -0.15 8.00
C GLU A 51 -4.31 -0.43 7.33
N LEU A 52 -3.52 0.61 7.10
CA LEU A 52 -2.19 0.45 6.52
C LEU A 52 -1.30 -0.41 7.40
N GLU A 53 -1.27 -0.10 8.69
CA GLU A 53 -0.41 -0.82 9.65
C GLU A 53 -0.79 -2.30 9.73
N GLU A 54 -2.08 -2.60 9.76
CA GLU A 54 -2.53 -3.99 9.81
C GLU A 54 -2.13 -4.75 8.55
N MET A 55 -2.24 -4.12 7.39
CA MET A 55 -1.81 -4.75 6.15
C MET A 55 -0.30 -4.98 6.14
N LEU A 56 0.48 -3.99 6.61
CA LEU A 56 1.94 -4.13 6.65
C LEU A 56 2.37 -5.25 7.61
N ALA A 57 1.64 -5.46 8.69
CA ALA A 57 1.90 -6.57 9.59
C ALA A 57 1.77 -7.92 8.86
N VAL A 58 0.77 -8.05 8.00
CA VAL A 58 0.61 -9.26 7.18
C VAL A 58 1.81 -9.44 6.25
N CYS A 59 2.29 -8.35 5.66
CA CYS A 59 3.46 -8.41 4.78
C CYS A 59 4.70 -8.91 5.51
N VAL A 60 4.91 -8.46 6.74
CA VAL A 60 6.05 -8.89 7.55
C VAL A 60 5.92 -10.37 7.91
N TYR A 61 4.71 -10.79 8.29
CA TYR A 61 4.44 -12.19 8.59
C TYR A 61 4.76 -13.09 7.39
N MET A 62 4.35 -12.69 6.21
CA MET A 62 4.50 -13.49 5.00
C MET A 62 5.88 -13.35 4.36
N GLY A 63 6.46 -12.17 4.42
CA GLY A 63 7.70 -11.85 3.70
C GLY A 63 8.97 -11.82 4.55
N GLY A 64 8.84 -11.81 5.88
CA GLY A 64 9.98 -11.82 6.78
C GLY A 64 10.73 -10.50 6.84
N GLY A 65 12.00 -10.57 7.28
CA GLY A 65 12.85 -9.41 7.48
C GLY A 65 12.98 -8.47 6.30
N PRO A 66 13.20 -8.98 5.08
CA PRO A 66 13.28 -8.08 3.91
C PRO A 66 12.01 -7.27 3.68
N ALA A 67 10.83 -7.86 3.95
CA ALA A 67 9.57 -7.14 3.82
C ALA A 67 9.43 -6.06 4.91
N LEU A 68 9.98 -6.31 6.09
CA LEU A 68 9.94 -5.34 7.18
C LEU A 68 10.62 -4.02 6.77
N MET A 69 11.73 -4.09 6.05
CA MET A 69 12.43 -2.89 5.61
C MET A 69 11.57 -2.05 4.66
N VAL A 70 10.91 -2.70 3.71
CA VAL A 70 10.04 -1.98 2.76
C VAL A 70 8.76 -1.51 3.46
N ALA A 71 8.24 -2.29 4.42
CA ALA A 71 7.10 -1.86 5.22
C ALA A 71 7.42 -0.57 5.99
N ALA A 72 8.64 -0.45 6.53
CA ALA A 72 9.07 0.78 7.20
C ALA A 72 9.12 1.95 6.20
N GLU A 73 9.57 1.72 4.98
CA GLU A 73 9.55 2.75 3.93
C GLU A 73 8.11 3.19 3.63
N ALA A 74 7.18 2.24 3.62
CA ALA A 74 5.77 2.56 3.36
C ALA A 74 5.19 3.44 4.47
N LEU A 75 5.49 3.15 5.72
CA LEU A 75 5.07 4.00 6.83
C LEU A 75 5.68 5.39 6.76
N ALA A 76 6.95 5.49 6.42
CA ALA A 76 7.62 6.78 6.27
C ALA A 76 6.98 7.59 5.15
N ALA A 77 6.66 6.94 4.03
CA ALA A 77 5.98 7.61 2.91
C ALA A 77 4.59 8.07 3.32
N TRP A 78 3.86 7.25 4.06
CA TRP A 78 2.54 7.60 4.57
C TRP A 78 2.60 8.87 5.41
N GLU A 79 3.54 8.93 6.33
CA GLU A 79 3.68 10.10 7.20
C GLU A 79 4.06 11.37 6.45
N LYS A 80 4.92 11.24 5.46
CA LYS A 80 5.32 12.37 4.61
C LYS A 80 4.17 12.92 3.78
N MET A 81 3.27 12.06 3.35
CA MET A 81 2.16 12.41 2.47
C MET A 81 0.88 12.67 3.24
N ALA A 82 0.91 12.55 4.58
CA ALA A 82 -0.29 12.77 5.39
C ALA A 82 -0.84 14.15 5.11
N PRO A 83 -2.16 14.27 4.91
CA PRO A 83 -2.73 15.59 4.66
C PRO A 83 -2.46 16.51 5.85
N THR A 84 -1.96 17.68 5.55
CA THR A 84 -1.89 18.72 6.55
C THR A 84 -3.32 19.14 6.83
N ALA A 85 -3.72 19.01 8.06
CA ALA A 85 -5.09 19.25 8.49
C ALA A 85 -5.63 20.59 8.03
#